data_d3a21082bead2915bc87c7e385ffd615
#
_entry.id   d3a21082bead2915bc87c7e385ffd615
#
_cell.length_a   1.000
_cell.length_b   1.000
_cell.length_c   1.000
_cell.angle_alpha   90.00
_cell.angle_beta   90.00
_cell.angle_gamma   90.00
#
_symmetry.space_group_name_H-M   'P 1'
#
loop_
_entity.id
_entity.type
_entity.pdbx_description
1 polymer ?
#
loop_
_entity_poly.entity_id
_entity_poly.type
_entity_poly.pdbx_seq_one_letter_code
_entity_poly.pdbx_strand_id
1 'polypeptide(L)'
;MTDQSRAQPQTATSTITGIFALLTAKPGVTRERVMAIMPAEIRATVKLYLEGKIREWYAREDGRGAIFLLNAKDVAEASSIMESLPLAHEDMLDHQYIPVGPLMPLGLLLGSPPAKQ
;
A
#
# COMPACT_ATOMS: atom_id res chain seq x y z
N MET A 1 14.63 19.49 19.91
CA MET A 1 14.51 19.63 19.34
C MET A 1 14.26 19.48 18.98
N THR A 2 14.27 19.25 19.25
CA THR A 2 14.06 19.19 18.81
C THR A 2 13.75 18.76 18.56
N ASP A 3 13.88 18.53 18.95
CA ASP A 3 13.63 18.25 18.58
C ASP A 3 13.30 17.79 18.42
N GLN A 4 13.47 17.63 18.64
CA GLN A 4 13.23 17.30 18.30
C GLN A 4 13.05 16.81 18.01
N SER A 5 13.22 16.66 18.35
CA SER A 5 13.20 16.26 17.96
C SER A 5 13.25 15.74 17.89
N ARG A 6 13.42 15.50 18.09
CA ARG A 6 13.58 15.05 17.89
C ARG A 6 13.50 14.32 17.86
N ALA A 7 13.61 14.04 18.16
CA ALA A 7 13.53 13.27 17.98
C ALA A 7 13.25 12.57 18.00
N GLN A 8 13.28 12.34 18.12
CA GLN A 8 12.98 11.70 17.95
C GLN A 8 12.82 11.11 17.49
N PRO A 9 13.05 11.02 17.52
CA PRO A 9 12.93 10.34 16.96
C PRO A 9 12.77 9.61 16.66
N GLN A 10 12.83 9.37 16.74
CA GLN A 10 12.62 8.82 16.38
C GLN A 10 12.41 8.24 16.09
N THR A 11 12.61 8.24 16.25
CA THR A 11 12.46 7.68 15.80
C THR A 11 12.17 7.19 15.42
N ALA A 12 11.84 8.59 16.05
CA ALA A 12 11.22 7.53 15.56
C ALA A 12 11.61 6.87 14.39
N THR A 13 12.18 6.16 14.59
CA THR A 13 12.42 5.21 13.57
C THR A 13 11.10 4.81 12.94
N SER A 14 11.03 4.88 11.65
CA SER A 14 9.84 4.42 10.96
C SER A 14 9.62 2.95 11.24
N THR A 15 8.41 2.61 11.63
CA THR A 15 8.01 1.24 11.80
C THR A 15 7.23 0.73 10.59
N ILE A 16 7.16 1.53 9.53
CA ILE A 16 6.46 1.13 8.32
C ILE A 16 7.24 0.01 7.64
N THR A 17 6.61 -1.14 7.49
CA THR A 17 7.20 -2.28 6.81
C THR A 17 6.54 -2.56 5.47
N GLY A 18 5.45 -1.90 5.18
CA GLY A 18 4.74 -2.04 3.92
C GLY A 18 3.59 -1.06 3.84
N ILE A 19 2.97 -0.99 2.69
CA ILE A 19 1.82 -0.11 2.51
C ILE A 19 0.76 -0.89 1.76
N PHE A 20 -0.45 -0.96 2.34
CA PHE A 20 -1.59 -1.49 1.62
C PHE A 20 -2.12 -0.44 0.67
N ALA A 21 -2.34 -0.84 -0.57
CA ALA A 21 -3.02 -0.01 -1.57
C ALA A 21 -4.36 -0.66 -1.85
N LEU A 22 -5.42 0.07 -1.58
CA LEU A 22 -6.79 -0.38 -1.83
C LEU A 22 -7.29 0.33 -3.08
N LEU A 23 -7.55 -0.44 -4.12
CA LEU A 23 -7.98 0.08 -5.40
C LEU A 23 -9.45 -0.25 -5.62
N THR A 24 -10.24 0.76 -5.92
CA THR A 24 -11.67 0.59 -6.15
C THR A 24 -12.05 1.23 -7.47
N ALA A 25 -12.81 0.50 -8.30
CA ALA A 25 -13.28 1.04 -9.56
C ALA A 25 -14.17 2.26 -9.30
N LYS A 26 -13.93 3.33 -10.04
CA LYS A 26 -14.74 4.53 -9.92
C LYS A 26 -16.17 4.28 -10.39
N PRO A 27 -17.14 5.01 -9.83
CA PRO A 27 -18.52 4.90 -10.31
C PRO A 27 -18.57 5.15 -11.82
N GLY A 28 -19.36 4.35 -12.51
CA GLY A 28 -19.53 4.50 -13.96
C GLY A 28 -18.50 3.79 -14.81
N VAL A 29 -17.44 3.24 -14.19
CA VAL A 29 -16.48 2.43 -14.93
C VAL A 29 -17.10 1.07 -15.17
N THR A 30 -17.18 0.67 -16.44
CA THR A 30 -17.81 -0.59 -16.80
C THR A 30 -16.80 -1.73 -16.78
N ARG A 31 -17.31 -2.94 -16.61
CA ARG A 31 -16.48 -4.13 -16.66
C ARG A 31 -15.76 -4.23 -18.00
N GLU A 32 -16.45 -3.90 -19.08
CA GLU A 32 -15.88 -3.97 -20.43
C GLU A 32 -14.66 -3.07 -20.58
N ARG A 33 -14.74 -1.85 -20.02
CA ARG A 33 -13.60 -0.93 -20.08
C ARG A 33 -12.41 -1.48 -19.30
N VAL A 34 -12.68 -2.04 -18.13
CA VAL A 34 -11.62 -2.63 -17.31
C VAL A 34 -10.98 -3.80 -18.05
N MET A 35 -11.81 -4.67 -18.61
CA MET A 35 -11.29 -5.87 -19.28
C MET A 35 -10.50 -5.53 -20.53
N ALA A 36 -10.79 -4.42 -21.18
CA ALA A 36 -10.02 -4.00 -22.34
C ALA A 36 -8.57 -3.64 -21.98
N ILE A 37 -8.36 -3.16 -20.75
CA ILE A 37 -7.03 -2.76 -20.28
C ILE A 37 -6.33 -3.90 -19.53
N MET A 38 -7.11 -4.90 -19.11
CA MET A 38 -6.62 -5.93 -18.18
C MET A 38 -5.37 -6.67 -18.68
N PRO A 39 -5.23 -7.03 -19.95
CA PRO A 39 -3.99 -7.73 -20.36
C PRO A 39 -2.74 -6.89 -20.08
N ALA A 40 -2.79 -5.57 -20.34
CA ALA A 40 -1.65 -4.70 -20.05
C ALA A 40 -1.47 -4.54 -18.55
N GLU A 41 -2.59 -4.43 -17.82
CA GLU A 41 -2.56 -4.31 -16.37
C GLU A 41 -1.89 -5.52 -15.72
N ILE A 42 -2.26 -6.71 -16.17
CA ILE A 42 -1.70 -7.94 -15.62
C ILE A 42 -0.20 -8.00 -15.87
N ARG A 43 0.24 -7.69 -17.09
CA ARG A 43 1.67 -7.73 -17.41
C ARG A 43 2.45 -6.74 -16.53
N ALA A 44 1.94 -5.53 -16.37
CA ALA A 44 2.61 -4.52 -15.58
C ALA A 44 2.64 -4.91 -14.09
N THR A 45 1.55 -5.49 -13.60
CA THR A 45 1.47 -5.93 -12.21
C THR A 45 2.45 -7.06 -11.94
N VAL A 46 2.53 -8.03 -12.81
CA VAL A 46 3.47 -9.14 -12.66
C VAL A 46 4.90 -8.62 -12.66
N LYS A 47 5.20 -7.66 -13.52
CA LYS A 47 6.53 -7.07 -13.54
C LYS A 47 6.89 -6.43 -12.20
N LEU A 48 5.97 -5.68 -11.62
CA LEU A 48 6.19 -5.07 -10.30
C LEU A 48 6.41 -6.12 -9.23
N TYR A 49 5.68 -7.23 -9.31
CA TYR A 49 5.87 -8.32 -8.36
C TYR A 49 7.27 -8.93 -8.51
N LEU A 50 7.69 -9.18 -9.73
CA LEU A 50 9.01 -9.76 -9.97
C LEU A 50 10.14 -8.81 -9.57
N GLU A 51 9.88 -7.50 -9.62
CA GLU A 51 10.85 -6.50 -9.17
C GLU A 51 10.85 -6.33 -7.65
N GLY A 52 9.96 -7.03 -6.95
CA GLY A 52 9.89 -6.95 -5.50
C GLY A 52 9.11 -5.76 -4.97
N LYS A 53 8.45 -5.02 -5.83
CA LYS A 53 7.68 -3.84 -5.40
C LYS A 53 6.31 -4.22 -4.86
N ILE A 54 5.74 -5.32 -5.33
CA ILE A 54 4.49 -5.86 -4.80
C ILE A 54 4.84 -7.13 -4.03
N ARG A 55 4.42 -7.17 -2.77
CA ARG A 55 4.67 -8.35 -1.93
C ARG A 55 3.52 -9.34 -2.02
N GLU A 56 2.30 -8.84 -1.99
CA GLU A 56 1.09 -9.66 -2.07
C GLU A 56 0.03 -8.88 -2.80
N TRP A 57 -0.87 -9.58 -3.43
CA TRP A 57 -2.02 -8.95 -4.07
C TRP A 57 -3.24 -9.83 -3.93
N TYR A 58 -4.41 -9.18 -3.91
CA TYR A 58 -5.68 -9.86 -3.73
C TYR A 58 -6.75 -9.21 -4.59
N ALA A 59 -7.68 -10.00 -5.11
CA ALA A 59 -8.90 -9.48 -5.69
C ALA A 59 -9.88 -9.21 -4.56
N ARG A 60 -10.62 -8.12 -4.65
CA ARG A 60 -11.67 -7.85 -3.69
C ARG A 60 -12.82 -8.81 -3.95
N GLU A 61 -13.42 -9.30 -2.87
CA GLU A 61 -14.52 -10.23 -2.98
C GLU A 61 -15.72 -9.60 -3.70
N ASP A 62 -15.91 -8.28 -3.53
CA ASP A 62 -17.02 -7.60 -4.17
C ASP A 62 -16.79 -7.36 -5.67
N GLY A 63 -15.63 -7.76 -6.20
CA GLY A 63 -15.34 -7.62 -7.62
C GLY A 63 -15.05 -6.19 -8.05
N ARG A 64 -14.86 -5.27 -7.11
CA ARG A 64 -14.75 -3.85 -7.45
C ARG A 64 -13.32 -3.33 -7.47
N GLY A 65 -12.36 -4.21 -7.35
CA GLY A 65 -10.98 -3.77 -7.37
C GLY A 65 -10.02 -4.77 -6.78
N ALA A 66 -8.91 -4.27 -6.29
CA ALA A 66 -7.83 -5.11 -5.80
C ALA A 66 -7.19 -4.48 -4.57
N ILE A 67 -6.47 -5.30 -3.83
CA ILE A 67 -5.71 -4.87 -2.67
C ILE A 67 -4.30 -5.37 -2.84
N PHE A 68 -3.33 -4.48 -2.70
CA PHE A 68 -1.92 -4.84 -2.81
C PHE A 68 -1.20 -4.54 -1.50
N LEU A 69 -0.24 -5.38 -1.15
CA LEU A 69 0.72 -5.04 -0.11
C LEU A 69 2.03 -4.70 -0.80
N LEU A 70 2.46 -3.46 -0.66
CA LEU A 70 3.60 -2.92 -1.39
C LEU A 70 4.83 -2.81 -0.50
N ASN A 71 5.99 -3.08 -1.08
CA ASN A 71 7.27 -2.77 -0.46
C ASN A 71 7.60 -1.32 -0.78
N ALA A 72 7.03 -0.43 0.00
CA ALA A 72 7.24 1.00 -0.17
C ALA A 72 7.53 1.61 1.19
N LYS A 73 8.35 2.63 1.21
CA LYS A 73 8.76 3.25 2.47
C LYS A 73 7.78 4.32 2.93
N ASP A 74 6.98 4.85 2.03
CA ASP A 74 6.00 5.89 2.35
C ASP A 74 4.89 5.88 1.30
N VAL A 75 3.86 6.69 1.56
CA VAL A 75 2.71 6.76 0.68
C VAL A 75 3.08 7.34 -0.68
N ALA A 76 4.02 8.26 -0.72
CA ALA A 76 4.43 8.85 -1.99
C ALA A 76 5.03 7.80 -2.92
N GLU A 77 5.86 6.92 -2.37
CA GLU A 77 6.44 5.85 -3.16
C GLU A 77 5.37 4.85 -3.59
N ALA A 78 4.47 4.49 -2.68
CA ALA A 78 3.37 3.59 -2.99
C ALA A 78 2.49 4.14 -4.11
N SER A 79 2.17 5.42 -4.03
CA SER A 79 1.37 6.08 -5.04
C SER A 79 2.08 6.05 -6.40
N SER A 80 3.38 6.32 -6.41
CA SER A 80 4.16 6.29 -7.64
C SER A 80 4.11 4.90 -8.29
N ILE A 81 4.21 3.84 -7.47
CA ILE A 81 4.15 2.48 -7.99
C ILE A 81 2.77 2.19 -8.60
N MET A 82 1.71 2.51 -7.86
CA MET A 82 0.36 2.17 -8.32
C MET A 82 -0.07 3.01 -9.51
N GLU A 83 0.34 4.28 -9.55
CA GLU A 83 -0.06 5.16 -10.64
C GLU A 83 0.70 4.89 -11.92
N SER A 84 1.72 4.03 -11.87
CA SER A 84 2.40 3.59 -13.08
C SER A 84 1.60 2.53 -13.85
N LEU A 85 0.53 2.01 -13.26
CA LEU A 85 -0.23 0.91 -13.87
C LEU A 85 -1.24 1.42 -14.89
N PRO A 86 -1.54 0.62 -15.94
CA PRO A 86 -2.42 1.08 -17.01
C PRO A 86 -3.82 1.52 -16.58
N LEU A 87 -4.45 0.81 -15.65
CA LEU A 87 -5.78 1.21 -15.19
C LEU A 87 -5.75 2.57 -14.49
N ALA A 88 -4.65 2.87 -13.78
CA ALA A 88 -4.51 4.17 -13.16
C ALA A 88 -4.32 5.27 -14.21
N HIS A 89 -3.57 4.98 -15.26
CA HIS A 89 -3.40 5.94 -16.36
C HIS A 89 -4.72 6.28 -17.04
N GLU A 90 -5.66 5.33 -17.04
CA GLU A 90 -6.98 5.55 -17.63
C GLU A 90 -7.97 6.16 -16.63
N ASP A 91 -7.48 6.49 -15.45
CA ASP A 91 -8.27 7.16 -14.42
C ASP A 91 -9.54 6.35 -14.04
N MET A 92 -9.38 5.05 -13.97
CA MET A 92 -10.52 4.16 -13.70
C MET A 92 -10.66 3.79 -12.25
N LEU A 93 -9.66 4.12 -11.41
CA LEU A 93 -9.59 3.63 -10.05
C LEU A 93 -9.43 4.75 -9.04
N ASP A 94 -10.08 4.57 -7.89
CA ASP A 94 -9.76 5.33 -6.69
C ASP A 94 -8.73 4.54 -5.90
N HIS A 95 -7.80 5.26 -5.31
CA HIS A 95 -6.72 4.64 -4.53
C HIS A 95 -6.77 5.11 -3.09
N GLN A 96 -6.59 4.18 -2.17
CA GLN A 96 -6.42 4.49 -0.76
C GLN A 96 -5.18 3.76 -0.28
N TYR A 97 -4.36 4.42 0.54
CA TYR A 97 -3.11 3.85 1.01
C TYR A 97 -3.09 3.80 2.53
N ILE A 98 -2.69 2.65 3.08
CA ILE A 98 -2.63 2.45 4.52
C ILE A 98 -1.24 1.92 4.86
N PRO A 99 -0.35 2.78 5.41
CA PRO A 99 0.94 2.30 5.89
C PRO A 99 0.75 1.34 7.05
N VAL A 100 1.53 0.27 7.07
CA VAL A 100 1.43 -0.74 8.12
C VAL A 100 2.83 -1.10 8.62
N GLY A 101 2.86 -1.60 9.83
CA GLY A 101 4.09 -2.08 10.43
C GLY A 101 3.79 -3.20 11.39
N PRO A 102 4.78 -3.63 12.17
CA PRO A 102 4.54 -4.68 13.14
C PRO A 102 3.48 -4.23 14.14
N LEU A 103 2.78 -5.19 14.71
CA LEU A 103 1.81 -4.90 15.75
C LEU A 103 2.59 -4.51 17.00
N MET A 104 2.95 -3.24 17.06
CA MET A 104 3.83 -2.72 18.09
C MET A 104 3.40 -3.02 19.51
N PRO A 105 2.10 -2.94 19.82
CA PRO A 105 1.70 -3.20 21.20
C PRO A 105 1.96 -4.59 21.70
N LEU A 106 2.43 -5.52 20.87
CA LEU A 106 2.68 -6.87 21.36
C LEU A 106 3.61 -6.91 22.54
N GLY A 107 4.69 -6.13 22.52
CA GLY A 107 5.59 -6.08 23.66
C GLY A 107 4.94 -5.55 24.90
N LEU A 108 4.08 -4.55 24.76
CA LEU A 108 3.34 -3.99 25.87
C LEU A 108 2.28 -4.95 26.37
N LEU A 109 1.63 -5.64 25.45
CA LEU A 109 0.59 -6.60 25.81
C LEU A 109 1.16 -7.79 26.58
N LEU A 110 2.44 -8.08 26.37
CA LEU A 110 3.09 -9.16 27.08
C LEU A 110 3.63 -8.72 28.43
N GLY A 111 3.29 -7.52 28.87
CA GLY A 111 3.66 -7.05 30.18
C GLY A 111 4.96 -6.31 30.27
N SER A 112 5.61 -6.07 29.15
CA SER A 112 6.79 -5.25 29.17
C SER A 112 6.41 -3.86 29.63
N PRO A 113 7.05 -3.32 30.64
CA PRO A 113 6.74 -1.96 31.02
C PRO A 113 7.06 -1.05 29.84
N PRO A 114 6.19 -0.15 29.57
CA PRO A 114 6.54 0.78 28.52
C PRO A 114 7.61 1.64 29.11
N ALA A 115 8.43 1.21 29.43
CA ALA A 115 9.33 1.80 30.08
C ALA A 115 9.09 2.61 31.19
N LYS A 116 8.59 2.05 31.50
CA LYS A 116 8.33 2.32 32.20
C LYS A 116 8.65 2.89 32.22
N GLN A 117 8.50 2.58 31.64
CA GLN A 117 8.62 2.69 31.03
C GLN A 117 8.67 3.12 30.98
#